data_75839664aeda58cfd33b27a8a2b63d86
#
_entry.id   75839664aeda58cfd33b27a8a2b63d86
#
_cell.length_a   1.000
_cell.length_b   1.000
_cell.length_c   1.000
_cell.angle_alpha   90.00
_cell.angle_beta   90.00
_cell.angle_gamma   90.00
#
_symmetry.space_group_name_H-M   'P 1'
#
loop_
_entity.id
_entity.type
_entity.pdbx_description
1 polymer ?
#
loop_
_entity_poly.entity_id
_entity_poly.type
_entity_poly.pdbx_seq_one_letter_code
_entity_poly.pdbx_strand_id
1 'polypeptide(L)' 'MDYEKPLTKRQRELFAFTLKQKRIDNKVTLKELGSKLGYSIATISNWENLKSDPDMYNVEDVAAYFNLPLNVFIGEG' A
#
# COMPACT_ATOMS: atom_id res chain seq x y z
N MET A 1 -10.68 -13.46 5.97
CA MET A 1 -9.29 -13.03 5.78
C MET A 1 -8.65 -12.86 7.14
N ASP A 2 -7.46 -13.37 7.34
CA ASP A 2 -6.75 -13.26 8.62
C ASP A 2 -5.80 -12.07 8.59
N TYR A 3 -6.21 -10.96 9.18
CA TYR A 3 -5.45 -9.72 9.18
C TYR A 3 -4.26 -9.74 10.15
N GLU A 4 -4.20 -10.74 11.03
CA GLU A 4 -3.09 -10.87 11.97
C GLU A 4 -1.84 -11.49 11.34
N LYS A 5 -1.99 -12.17 10.22
CA LYS A 5 -0.85 -12.76 9.54
C LYS A 5 -0.10 -11.69 8.75
N PRO A 6 1.23 -11.70 8.81
CA PRO A 6 2.01 -10.76 8.00
C PRO A 6 1.85 -11.07 6.52
N LEU A 7 2.04 -10.08 5.69
CA LEU A 7 2.06 -10.28 4.25
C LEU A 7 3.26 -11.14 3.89
N THR A 8 3.09 -11.97 2.87
CA THR A 8 4.22 -12.72 2.31
C THR A 8 5.17 -11.75 1.60
N LYS A 9 6.40 -12.20 1.37
CA LYS A 9 7.36 -11.41 0.60
C LYS A 9 6.79 -11.00 -0.75
N ARG A 10 6.14 -11.93 -1.45
CA ARG A 10 5.53 -11.67 -2.74
C ARG A 10 4.44 -10.62 -2.67
N GLN A 11 3.61 -10.69 -1.63
CA GLN A 11 2.55 -9.71 -1.42
C GLN A 11 3.12 -8.33 -1.15
N ARG A 12 4.17 -8.23 -0.34
CA ARG A 12 4.82 -6.95 -0.06
C ARG A 12 5.43 -6.34 -1.32
N GLU A 13 6.08 -7.16 -2.13
CA GLU A 13 6.68 -6.68 -3.37
C GLU A 13 5.61 -6.17 -4.34
N LEU A 14 4.53 -6.92 -4.48
CA LEU A 14 3.42 -6.49 -5.34
C LEU A 14 2.78 -5.21 -4.81
N PHE A 15 2.56 -5.12 -3.50
CA PHE A 15 1.99 -3.93 -2.89
C PHE A 15 2.87 -2.70 -3.13
N ALA A 16 4.17 -2.83 -2.90
CA ALA A 16 5.11 -1.71 -3.09
C ALA A 16 5.08 -1.20 -4.53
N PHE A 17 5.14 -2.11 -5.48
CA PHE A 17 5.12 -1.77 -6.90
C PHE A 17 3.79 -1.12 -7.30
N THR A 18 2.68 -1.74 -6.91
CA THR A 18 1.34 -1.29 -7.31
C THR A 18 1.02 0.07 -6.67
N LEU A 19 1.37 0.24 -5.40
CA LEU A 19 1.16 1.51 -4.70
C LEU A 19 1.85 2.65 -5.44
N LYS A 20 3.12 2.47 -5.77
CA LYS A 20 3.89 3.49 -6.47
C LYS A 20 3.29 3.78 -7.85
N GLN A 21 2.91 2.74 -8.59
CA GLN A 21 2.32 2.90 -9.92
C GLN A 21 0.99 3.64 -9.87
N LYS A 22 0.10 3.25 -8.95
CA LYS A 22 -1.20 3.91 -8.83
C LYS A 22 -1.05 5.36 -8.38
N ARG A 23 -0.11 5.60 -7.47
CA ARG A 23 0.15 6.95 -7.00
C ARG A 23 0.64 7.85 -8.15
N ILE A 24 1.62 7.37 -8.91
CA ILE A 24 2.17 8.12 -10.04
C ILE A 24 1.13 8.31 -11.14
N ASP A 25 0.41 7.24 -11.49
CA ASP A 25 -0.62 7.30 -12.54
C ASP A 25 -1.71 8.31 -12.22
N ASN A 26 -2.02 8.47 -10.95
CA ASN A 26 -3.05 9.40 -10.50
C ASN A 26 -2.47 10.75 -10.06
N LYS A 27 -1.18 10.95 -10.24
CA LYS A 27 -0.48 12.19 -9.89
C LYS A 27 -0.64 12.57 -8.43
N VAL A 28 -0.61 11.55 -7.56
CA VAL A 28 -0.74 11.74 -6.11
C VAL A 28 0.65 11.73 -5.49
N THR A 29 0.97 12.76 -4.71
CA THR A 29 2.25 12.82 -4.01
C THR A 29 2.20 11.97 -2.75
N LEU A 30 3.39 11.61 -2.23
CA LEU A 30 3.49 10.93 -0.95
C LEU A 30 2.83 11.74 0.16
N LYS A 31 2.98 13.05 0.12
CA LYS A 31 2.39 13.96 1.11
C LYS A 31 0.86 13.91 1.05
N GLU A 32 0.30 13.98 -0.15
CA GLU A 32 -1.15 13.92 -0.32
C GLU A 32 -1.73 12.61 0.18
N LEU A 33 -1.10 11.49 -0.20
CA LEU A 33 -1.58 10.19 0.22
C LEU A 33 -1.48 10.03 1.74
N GLY A 34 -0.34 10.41 2.31
CA GLY A 34 -0.15 10.34 3.76
C GLY A 34 -1.15 11.19 4.51
N SER A 35 -1.39 12.41 4.04
CA SER A 35 -2.35 13.31 4.66
C SER A 35 -3.76 12.73 4.65
N LYS A 36 -4.17 12.12 3.55
CA LYS A 36 -5.50 11.52 3.43
C LYS A 36 -5.67 10.30 4.31
N LEU A 37 -4.62 9.49 4.44
CA LEU A 37 -4.71 8.21 5.17
C LEU A 37 -4.24 8.31 6.62
N GLY A 38 -3.66 9.43 7.02
CA GLY A 38 -3.15 9.59 8.38
C GLY A 38 -1.79 8.95 8.59
N TYR A 39 -0.99 8.79 7.54
CA TYR A 39 0.36 8.24 7.62
C TYR A 39 1.38 9.31 7.27
N SER A 40 2.60 9.17 7.81
CA SER A 40 3.68 10.07 7.45
C SER A 40 4.20 9.78 6.05
N ILE A 41 4.85 10.76 5.43
CA ILE A 41 5.50 10.58 4.14
C ILE A 41 6.51 9.44 4.22
N ALA A 42 7.29 9.40 5.31
CA ALA A 42 8.29 8.36 5.49
C ALA A 42 7.69 6.96 5.55
N THR A 43 6.53 6.81 6.19
CA THR A 43 5.85 5.52 6.27
C THR A 43 5.51 4.99 4.87
N ILE A 44 4.90 5.82 4.04
CA ILE A 44 4.50 5.40 2.70
C ILE A 44 5.73 5.18 1.82
N SER A 45 6.70 6.05 1.90
CA SER A 45 7.95 5.90 1.15
C SER A 45 8.66 4.60 1.51
N ASN A 46 8.68 4.25 2.79
CA ASN A 46 9.29 3.00 3.25
C ASN A 46 8.57 1.77 2.69
N TRP A 47 7.25 1.82 2.59
CA TRP A 47 6.50 0.73 1.95
C TRP A 47 6.88 0.59 0.47
N GLU A 48 6.95 1.70 -0.26
CA GLU A 48 7.30 1.67 -1.68
C GLU A 48 8.71 1.17 -1.95
N ASN A 49 9.60 1.39 -0.99
CA ASN A 49 11.01 1.01 -1.12
C ASN A 49 11.37 -0.27 -0.37
N LEU A 50 10.37 -1.00 0.12
CA LEU A 50 10.56 -2.28 0.83
C LEU A 50 11.43 -2.17 2.07
N LYS A 51 11.40 -1.00 2.73
CA LYS A 51 12.15 -0.75 3.95
C LYS A 51 11.36 -1.06 5.22
N SER A 52 10.04 -1.08 5.11
CA SER A 52 9.16 -1.51 6.19
C SER A 52 7.99 -2.27 5.59
N ASP A 53 7.35 -3.09 6.42
CA ASP A 53 6.29 -3.97 5.97
C ASP A 53 4.92 -3.39 6.34
N PRO A 54 4.02 -3.22 5.35
CA PRO A 54 2.64 -2.88 5.67
C PRO A 54 1.91 -4.11 6.21
N ASP A 55 0.85 -3.88 6.96
CA ASP A 55 -0.07 -4.95 7.33
C ASP A 55 -1.34 -4.87 6.45
N MET A 56 -2.27 -5.79 6.67
CA MET A 56 -3.49 -5.82 5.86
C MET A 56 -4.35 -4.58 6.05
N TYR A 57 -4.32 -3.97 7.22
CA TYR A 57 -5.07 -2.73 7.45
C TYR A 57 -4.51 -1.59 6.63
N ASN A 58 -3.18 -1.52 6.52
CA ASN A 58 -2.52 -0.52 5.67
C ASN A 58 -2.90 -0.71 4.21
N VAL A 59 -2.88 -1.96 3.74
CA VAL A 59 -3.26 -2.28 2.35
C VAL A 59 -4.71 -1.90 2.10
N GLU A 60 -5.59 -2.20 3.05
CA GLU A 60 -7.00 -1.88 2.95
C GLU A 60 -7.23 -0.38 2.82
N ASP A 61 -6.53 0.42 3.64
CA ASP A 61 -6.61 1.87 3.57
C ASP A 61 -6.19 2.40 2.20
N VAL A 62 -5.10 1.88 1.68
CA VAL A 62 -4.57 2.30 0.37
C VAL A 62 -5.54 1.89 -0.74
N ALA A 63 -6.04 0.67 -0.70
CA ALA A 63 -6.98 0.18 -1.71
C ALA A 63 -8.25 1.02 -1.71
N ALA A 64 -8.76 1.36 -0.53
CA ALA A 64 -9.95 2.20 -0.40
C ALA A 64 -9.71 3.59 -0.98
N TYR A 65 -8.53 4.16 -0.75
CA TYR A 65 -8.19 5.47 -1.30
C TYR A 65 -8.29 5.48 -2.83
N PHE A 66 -7.78 4.43 -3.47
CA PHE A 66 -7.80 4.33 -4.93
C PHE A 66 -9.10 3.71 -5.45
N ASN A 67 -10.00 3.32 -4.57
CA ASN A 67 -11.26 2.66 -4.92
C ASN A 67 -11.02 1.38 -5.74
N LEU A 68 -10.08 0.57 -5.29
CA LEU A 68 -9.69 -0.67 -5.93
C LEU A 68 -9.82 -1.84 -4.95
N PRO A 69 -10.05 -3.07 -5.46
CA PRO A 69 -10.11 -4.22 -4.57
C PRO A 69 -8.71 -4.59 -4.05
N LEU A 70 -8.67 -5.28 -2.91
CA LEU A 70 -7.40 -5.68 -2.28
C LEU A 70 -6.50 -6.49 -3.21
N ASN A 71 -7.08 -7.36 -4.03
CA ASN A 71 -6.28 -8.24 -4.88
C ASN A 71 -5.46 -7.50 -5.94
N VAL A 72 -5.81 -6.25 -6.24
CA VAL A 72 -4.98 -5.43 -7.13
C VAL A 72 -3.62 -5.15 -6.48
N PHE A 73 -3.59 -5.04 -5.15
CA PHE A 73 -2.39 -4.66 -4.41
C PHE A 73 -1.60 -5.85 -3.88
N ILE A 74 -2.23 -6.98 -3.61
CA ILE A 74 -1.55 -8.13 -2.99
C ILE A 74 -1.76 -9.44 -3.75
N GLY A 75 -2.54 -9.41 -4.83
CA GLY A 75 -2.84 -10.61 -5.58
C GLY A 75 -3.84 -11.50 -4.86
N GLU A 76 -4.10 -12.66 -5.45
CA GLU A 76 -4.99 -13.64 -4.85
C GLU A 76 -4.18 -14.68 -4.08
N GLY A 77 -4.57 -14.89 -2.87
CA GLY A 77 -3.93 -15.90 -2.07
C GLY A 77 -2.92 -15.39 -1.14
#